data_22552f33947d1804b39ff2d0a18b12cd
#
_entry.id   22552f33947d1804b39ff2d0a18b12cd
#
_cell.length_a   1.000
_cell.length_b   1.000
_cell.length_c   1.000
_cell.angle_alpha   90.00
_cell.angle_beta   90.00
_cell.angle_gamma   90.00
#
_symmetry.space_group_name_H-M   'P 1'
#
loop_
_entity.id
_entity.type
_entity.pdbx_description
1 polymer ?
#
loop_
_entity_poly.entity_id
_entity_poly.type
_entity_poly.pdbx_seq_one_letter_code
_entity_poly.pdbx_strand_id
1 'polypeptide(L)'
;MGRKVLVVDCDPQANATAGLGIDPSASGKNMYDVFMSGIDGFPRVALGDIIRKTASGIDLAPSHLDLVGAEPYLYHAAFPTGVLNEALADVKNQYSYIFIDTPPSLGQFVINGLYAADHVIVTLDSGSFALNGVTTLSTIFADIKNDLGKEIRPDMAIVSRWGEGSRQGCETEERTDLFTRIFHIFHKPPEPSVKEIQDAKEQKKEQERLLATLAEIRKRFPSVYTVPYSPAVYEAQKRGMPISHFAPDSSAGVVYKAIADEVMKWT
;
A
#
# COMPACT_ATOMS: atom_id res chain seq x y z
N MET A 1 -4.67 13.72 15.10
CA MET A 1 -4.52 12.71 16.17
C MET A 1 -3.21 12.82 16.96
N GLY A 2 -2.29 13.70 16.61
CA GLY A 2 -1.10 14.06 17.41
C GLY A 2 -0.02 12.95 17.57
N ARG A 3 -0.09 11.89 16.81
CA ARG A 3 0.93 10.83 16.83
C ARG A 3 2.07 11.18 15.86
N LYS A 4 3.31 11.01 16.31
CA LYS A 4 4.47 11.21 15.46
C LYS A 4 4.71 9.96 14.61
N VAL A 5 4.73 10.11 13.29
CA VAL A 5 4.80 9.02 12.31
C VAL A 5 6.02 9.20 11.43
N LEU A 6 6.75 8.11 11.20
CA LEU A 6 7.81 8.00 10.20
C LEU A 6 7.35 7.04 9.10
N VAL A 7 7.56 7.42 7.86
CA VAL A 7 7.52 6.49 6.71
C VAL A 7 8.95 6.25 6.26
N VAL A 8 9.31 4.97 6.09
CA VAL A 8 10.60 4.54 5.55
C VAL A 8 10.32 3.91 4.20
N ASP A 9 10.74 4.58 3.13
CA ASP A 9 10.52 4.13 1.76
C ASP A 9 11.69 3.23 1.33
N CYS A 10 11.45 1.92 1.28
CA CYS A 10 12.42 0.90 0.84
C CYS A 10 12.18 0.41 -0.59
N ASP A 11 11.27 1.06 -1.34
CA ASP A 11 11.07 0.75 -2.75
C ASP A 11 11.97 1.66 -3.63
N PRO A 12 12.83 1.08 -4.49
CA PRO A 12 13.63 1.86 -5.44
C PRO A 12 12.80 2.76 -6.37
N GLN A 13 11.52 2.44 -6.58
CA GLN A 13 10.62 3.29 -7.37
C GLN A 13 10.23 4.58 -6.64
N ALA A 14 10.48 4.69 -5.34
CA ALA A 14 10.28 5.88 -4.52
C ALA A 14 8.85 6.47 -4.60
N ASN A 15 7.85 5.60 -4.74
CA ASN A 15 6.45 6.02 -4.88
C ASN A 15 5.91 6.65 -3.60
N ALA A 16 6.27 6.12 -2.41
CA ALA A 16 5.90 6.73 -1.14
C ALA A 16 6.59 8.09 -0.96
N THR A 17 7.84 8.22 -1.39
CA THR A 17 8.60 9.47 -1.39
C THR A 17 7.90 10.55 -2.21
N ALA A 18 7.57 10.24 -3.47
CA ALA A 18 6.85 11.16 -4.36
C ALA A 18 5.43 11.46 -3.84
N GLY A 19 4.71 10.43 -3.37
CA GLY A 19 3.35 10.55 -2.84
C GLY A 19 3.23 11.39 -1.57
N LEU A 20 4.32 11.59 -0.85
CA LEU A 20 4.42 12.49 0.30
C LEU A 20 5.03 13.86 -0.03
N GLY A 21 5.19 14.15 -1.33
CA GLY A 21 5.58 15.48 -1.82
C GLY A 21 7.09 15.77 -1.77
N ILE A 22 7.92 14.75 -1.63
CA ILE A 22 9.38 14.87 -1.77
C ILE A 22 9.76 14.39 -3.17
N ASP A 23 10.55 15.23 -3.88
CA ASP A 23 11.08 14.84 -5.17
C ASP A 23 12.15 13.76 -5.00
N PRO A 24 11.93 12.53 -5.56
CA PRO A 24 12.91 11.45 -5.45
C PRO A 24 14.26 11.79 -6.11
N SER A 25 14.27 12.66 -7.13
CA SER A 25 15.49 13.08 -7.82
C SER A 25 16.26 14.19 -7.08
N ALA A 26 15.69 14.74 -5.99
CA ALA A 26 16.35 15.78 -5.23
C ALA A 26 17.67 15.29 -4.63
N SER A 27 18.73 16.07 -4.77
CA SER A 27 20.04 15.77 -4.21
C SER A 27 19.98 15.58 -2.68
N GLY A 28 20.80 14.70 -2.17
CA GLY A 28 20.94 14.44 -0.75
C GLY A 28 20.90 12.94 -0.43
N LYS A 29 21.22 12.63 0.81
CA LYS A 29 21.22 11.25 1.31
C LYS A 29 19.81 10.66 1.34
N ASN A 30 19.71 9.36 1.11
CA ASN A 30 18.47 8.59 1.04
C ASN A 30 18.69 7.15 1.53
N MET A 31 17.70 6.27 1.37
CA MET A 31 17.79 4.88 1.84
C MET A 31 18.92 4.07 1.21
N TYR A 32 19.40 4.42 0.00
CA TYR A 32 20.60 3.80 -0.55
C TYR A 32 21.81 3.99 0.38
N ASP A 33 22.04 5.20 0.85
CA ASP A 33 23.17 5.50 1.74
C ASP A 33 23.08 4.76 3.07
N VAL A 34 21.85 4.57 3.58
CA VAL A 34 21.61 3.81 4.82
C VAL A 34 21.89 2.32 4.61
N PHE A 35 21.40 1.71 3.54
CA PHE A 35 21.65 0.30 3.24
C PHE A 35 23.11 0.03 2.90
N MET A 36 23.81 0.98 2.32
CA MET A 36 25.26 0.88 2.03
C MET A 36 26.14 1.22 3.24
N SER A 37 25.54 1.74 4.32
CA SER A 37 26.27 2.12 5.54
C SER A 37 26.94 0.89 6.18
N GLY A 38 28.24 1.01 6.40
CA GLY A 38 29.03 -0.07 7.00
C GLY A 38 29.56 -1.13 6.02
N ILE A 39 29.27 -1.01 4.72
CA ILE A 39 29.92 -1.78 3.65
C ILE A 39 31.27 -1.11 3.34
N ASP A 40 32.30 -1.91 3.15
CA ASP A 40 33.65 -1.43 2.87
C ASP A 40 33.69 -0.46 1.69
N GLY A 41 34.26 0.73 1.91
CA GLY A 41 34.33 1.80 0.91
C GLY A 41 33.16 2.78 0.95
N PHE A 42 32.11 2.53 1.73
CA PHE A 42 30.98 3.44 1.86
C PHE A 42 30.99 4.17 3.21
N PRO A 43 30.59 5.46 3.24
CA PRO A 43 30.51 6.22 4.48
C PRO A 43 29.39 5.67 5.38
N ARG A 44 29.57 5.79 6.69
CA ARG A 44 28.48 5.51 7.62
C ARG A 44 27.44 6.62 7.56
N VAL A 45 26.17 6.24 7.40
CA VAL A 45 25.01 7.13 7.36
C VAL A 45 23.94 6.58 8.28
N ALA A 46 23.59 7.35 9.30
CA ALA A 46 22.49 6.98 10.20
C ALA A 46 21.14 7.27 9.53
N LEU A 47 20.12 6.47 9.84
CA LEU A 47 18.76 6.69 9.33
C LEU A 47 18.23 8.09 9.70
N GLY A 48 18.58 8.59 10.91
CA GLY A 48 18.20 9.92 11.34
C GLY A 48 18.73 11.06 10.47
N ASP A 49 19.88 10.87 9.80
CA ASP A 49 20.50 11.88 8.96
C ASP A 49 19.76 12.13 7.64
N ILE A 50 18.93 11.19 7.21
CA ILE A 50 18.20 11.26 5.94
C ILE A 50 16.74 11.66 6.12
N ILE A 51 16.22 11.66 7.35
CA ILE A 51 14.80 11.94 7.61
C ILE A 51 14.45 13.37 7.20
N ARG A 52 13.40 13.52 6.41
CA ARG A 52 12.87 14.80 5.94
C ARG A 52 11.44 15.01 6.46
N LYS A 53 11.12 16.27 6.73
CA LYS A 53 9.77 16.69 7.08
C LYS A 53 8.94 16.91 5.82
N THR A 54 7.76 16.31 5.75
CA THR A 54 6.82 16.56 4.66
C THR A 54 5.83 17.66 5.01
N ALA A 55 5.18 18.23 4.00
CA ALA A 55 4.15 19.26 4.19
C ALA A 55 2.91 18.73 4.96
N SER A 56 2.67 17.41 4.92
CA SER A 56 1.60 16.75 5.66
C SER A 56 1.92 16.50 7.15
N GLY A 57 3.14 16.84 7.61
CA GLY A 57 3.58 16.65 8.99
C GLY A 57 4.04 15.21 9.29
N ILE A 58 4.11 14.35 8.28
CA ILE A 58 4.70 13.00 8.36
C ILE A 58 6.21 13.14 8.15
N ASP A 59 7.01 12.46 8.97
CA ASP A 59 8.44 12.35 8.73
C ASP A 59 8.69 11.23 7.70
N LEU A 60 9.66 11.43 6.80
CA LEU A 60 9.95 10.49 5.71
C LEU A 60 11.47 10.24 5.61
N ALA A 61 11.87 8.97 5.62
CA ALA A 61 13.16 8.53 5.13
C ALA A 61 13.01 8.21 3.62
N PRO A 62 13.52 9.05 2.71
CA PRO A 62 13.20 8.97 1.29
C PRO A 62 14.00 7.87 0.59
N SER A 63 13.40 7.27 -0.44
CA SER A 63 14.05 6.38 -1.39
C SER A 63 14.56 7.12 -2.62
N HIS A 64 15.37 6.41 -3.40
CA HIS A 64 15.89 6.83 -4.70
C HIS A 64 16.12 5.61 -5.60
N LEU A 65 16.11 5.79 -6.91
CA LEU A 65 16.34 4.70 -7.87
C LEU A 65 17.70 3.99 -7.66
N ASP A 66 18.72 4.70 -7.16
CA ASP A 66 20.03 4.11 -6.85
C ASP A 66 19.95 2.98 -5.82
N LEU A 67 18.85 2.88 -5.05
CA LEU A 67 18.63 1.81 -4.09
C LEU A 67 18.67 0.42 -4.75
N VAL A 68 18.33 0.29 -6.04
CA VAL A 68 18.54 -0.96 -6.81
C VAL A 68 19.98 -1.45 -6.70
N GLY A 69 20.94 -0.53 -6.71
CA GLY A 69 22.37 -0.85 -6.61
C GLY A 69 22.82 -1.39 -5.25
N ALA A 70 22.02 -1.22 -4.19
CA ALA A 70 22.37 -1.72 -2.86
C ALA A 70 22.09 -3.23 -2.69
N GLU A 71 21.10 -3.77 -3.41
CA GLU A 71 20.65 -5.15 -3.20
C GLU A 71 21.75 -6.21 -3.35
N PRO A 72 22.65 -6.18 -4.36
CA PRO A 72 23.76 -7.12 -4.46
C PRO A 72 24.72 -7.07 -3.28
N TYR A 73 24.95 -5.90 -2.69
CA TYR A 73 25.84 -5.72 -1.54
C TYR A 73 25.24 -6.26 -0.25
N LEU A 74 23.91 -6.18 -0.10
CA LEU A 74 23.21 -6.69 1.09
C LEU A 74 23.43 -8.19 1.27
N TYR A 75 23.55 -8.98 0.21
CA TYR A 75 23.86 -10.43 0.31
C TYR A 75 25.23 -10.71 0.94
N HIS A 76 26.14 -9.75 0.94
CA HIS A 76 27.48 -9.85 1.51
C HIS A 76 27.62 -9.15 2.87
N ALA A 77 26.57 -8.52 3.37
CA ALA A 77 26.57 -7.91 4.69
C ALA A 77 26.74 -8.99 5.79
N ALA A 78 27.29 -8.61 6.93
CA ALA A 78 27.45 -9.52 8.08
C ALA A 78 26.10 -10.06 8.59
N PHE A 79 25.05 -9.26 8.50
CA PHE A 79 23.68 -9.66 8.80
C PHE A 79 22.71 -9.11 7.72
N PRO A 80 22.60 -9.77 6.57
CA PRO A 80 21.89 -9.26 5.39
C PRO A 80 20.43 -8.86 5.63
N THR A 81 19.75 -9.57 6.52
CA THR A 81 18.33 -9.41 6.81
C THR A 81 18.02 -8.40 7.91
N GLY A 82 19.05 -7.98 8.67
CA GLY A 82 18.90 -7.12 9.83
C GLY A 82 19.33 -5.67 9.65
N VAL A 83 19.81 -5.29 8.47
CA VAL A 83 20.38 -3.95 8.20
C VAL A 83 19.38 -2.85 8.54
N LEU A 84 18.13 -2.98 8.10
CA LEU A 84 17.09 -2.00 8.39
C LEU A 84 16.73 -1.98 9.89
N ASN A 85 16.64 -3.14 10.54
CA ASN A 85 16.33 -3.22 11.96
C ASN A 85 17.42 -2.53 12.81
N GLU A 86 18.68 -2.67 12.45
CA GLU A 86 19.79 -1.96 13.09
C GLU A 86 19.70 -0.45 12.85
N ALA A 87 19.43 -0.04 11.60
CA ALA A 87 19.27 1.38 11.26
C ALA A 87 18.09 2.07 11.99
N LEU A 88 17.02 1.33 12.27
CA LEU A 88 15.86 1.82 13.00
C LEU A 88 16.13 2.00 14.50
N ALA A 89 17.10 1.29 15.08
CA ALA A 89 17.33 1.28 16.52
C ALA A 89 17.51 2.68 17.14
N ASP A 90 18.19 3.58 16.42
CA ASP A 90 18.48 4.93 16.90
C ASP A 90 17.28 5.90 16.83
N VAL A 91 16.28 5.57 16.02
CA VAL A 91 15.16 6.49 15.77
C VAL A 91 13.82 5.96 16.29
N LYS A 92 13.65 4.65 16.46
CA LYS A 92 12.35 4.02 16.76
C LYS A 92 11.63 4.62 17.98
N ASN A 93 12.36 4.98 19.02
CA ASN A 93 11.80 5.54 20.25
C ASN A 93 11.30 6.99 20.10
N GLN A 94 11.53 7.62 18.95
CA GLN A 94 11.10 8.99 18.65
C GLN A 94 9.73 9.03 17.98
N TYR A 95 9.20 7.88 17.54
CA TYR A 95 7.97 7.76 16.77
C TYR A 95 6.95 6.87 17.46
N SER A 96 5.67 7.21 17.29
CA SER A 96 4.56 6.35 17.73
C SER A 96 4.34 5.19 16.76
N TYR A 97 4.58 5.45 15.47
CA TYR A 97 4.47 4.46 14.38
C TYR A 97 5.54 4.69 13.35
N ILE A 98 6.10 3.60 12.85
CA ILE A 98 7.01 3.58 11.70
C ILE A 98 6.40 2.67 10.65
N PHE A 99 6.08 3.22 9.48
CA PHE A 99 5.62 2.46 8.33
C PHE A 99 6.79 2.21 7.39
N ILE A 100 7.04 0.96 7.06
CA ILE A 100 8.07 0.55 6.12
C ILE A 100 7.36 0.20 4.81
N ASP A 101 7.57 1.01 3.77
CA ASP A 101 7.07 0.74 2.42
C ASP A 101 8.08 -0.12 1.66
N THR A 102 7.62 -1.24 1.10
CA THR A 102 8.48 -2.24 0.47
C THR A 102 8.10 -2.46 -0.99
N PRO A 103 9.06 -2.80 -1.87
CA PRO A 103 8.75 -3.10 -3.26
C PRO A 103 7.85 -4.34 -3.38
N PRO A 104 7.11 -4.49 -4.51
CA PRO A 104 6.29 -5.66 -4.75
C PRO A 104 7.10 -6.93 -5.09
N SER A 105 8.38 -6.78 -5.41
CA SER A 105 9.29 -7.89 -5.70
C SER A 105 9.91 -8.45 -4.43
N LEU A 106 9.98 -9.78 -4.36
CA LEU A 106 10.57 -10.49 -3.22
C LEU A 106 12.10 -10.44 -3.28
N GLY A 107 12.68 -9.51 -2.55
CA GLY A 107 14.12 -9.29 -2.47
C GLY A 107 14.55 -8.90 -1.06
N GLN A 108 15.80 -8.49 -0.91
CA GLN A 108 16.39 -8.15 0.38
C GLN A 108 15.67 -7.00 1.07
N PHE A 109 15.09 -6.06 0.34
CA PHE A 109 14.34 -4.95 0.94
C PHE A 109 13.06 -5.42 1.63
N VAL A 110 12.31 -6.36 1.01
CA VAL A 110 11.12 -6.96 1.63
C VAL A 110 11.50 -7.75 2.88
N ILE A 111 12.55 -8.58 2.80
CA ILE A 111 13.03 -9.39 3.93
C ILE A 111 13.46 -8.48 5.09
N ASN A 112 14.22 -7.41 4.81
CA ASN A 112 14.62 -6.42 5.82
C ASN A 112 13.41 -5.73 6.44
N GLY A 113 12.43 -5.33 5.62
CA GLY A 113 11.18 -4.73 6.10
C GLY A 113 10.40 -5.67 7.02
N LEU A 114 10.21 -6.92 6.61
CA LEU A 114 9.52 -7.94 7.40
C LEU A 114 10.27 -8.28 8.70
N TYR A 115 11.60 -8.37 8.64
CA TYR A 115 12.40 -8.65 9.83
C TYR A 115 12.35 -7.49 10.85
N ALA A 116 12.29 -6.25 10.38
CA ALA A 116 12.24 -5.07 11.24
C ALA A 116 10.82 -4.79 11.80
N ALA A 117 9.76 -5.27 11.14
CA ALA A 117 8.38 -4.95 11.50
C ALA A 117 7.87 -5.75 12.71
N ASP A 118 7.02 -5.13 13.52
CA ASP A 118 6.23 -5.78 14.58
C ASP A 118 4.89 -6.30 14.01
N HIS A 119 4.32 -5.60 13.03
CA HIS A 119 3.05 -5.89 12.37
C HIS A 119 3.19 -5.85 10.85
N VAL A 120 2.40 -6.66 10.15
CA VAL A 120 2.45 -6.75 8.69
C VAL A 120 1.09 -6.45 8.08
N ILE A 121 1.06 -5.46 7.20
CA ILE A 121 -0.08 -5.12 6.34
C ILE A 121 0.25 -5.58 4.92
N VAL A 122 -0.61 -6.43 4.36
CA VAL A 122 -0.46 -6.90 2.98
C VAL A 122 -1.38 -6.11 2.07
N THR A 123 -0.82 -5.41 1.09
CA THR A 123 -1.60 -4.72 0.06
C THR A 123 -1.81 -5.63 -1.14
N LEU A 124 -3.05 -5.75 -1.57
CA LEU A 124 -3.47 -6.58 -2.69
C LEU A 124 -4.23 -5.72 -3.71
N ASP A 125 -4.05 -6.01 -4.99
CA ASP A 125 -4.94 -5.47 -6.02
C ASP A 125 -6.20 -6.35 -6.12
N SER A 126 -7.33 -5.78 -6.54
CA SER A 126 -8.58 -6.51 -6.75
C SER A 126 -8.54 -7.54 -7.90
N GLY A 127 -7.43 -7.62 -8.64
CA GLY A 127 -7.25 -8.54 -9.76
C GLY A 127 -7.16 -10.02 -9.36
N SER A 128 -7.28 -10.90 -10.36
CA SER A 128 -7.30 -12.38 -10.21
C SER A 128 -6.01 -12.99 -9.64
N PHE A 129 -4.93 -12.22 -9.56
CA PHE A 129 -3.63 -12.66 -9.03
C PHE A 129 -3.46 -12.46 -7.52
N ALA A 130 -4.42 -11.83 -6.84
CA ALA A 130 -4.33 -11.55 -5.39
C ALA A 130 -4.08 -12.82 -4.55
N LEU A 131 -4.71 -13.94 -4.88
CA LEU A 131 -4.53 -15.21 -4.14
C LEU A 131 -3.15 -15.84 -4.34
N ASN A 132 -2.55 -15.71 -5.52
CA ASN A 132 -1.21 -16.22 -5.79
C ASN A 132 -0.16 -15.47 -4.95
N GLY A 133 -0.30 -14.15 -4.85
CA GLY A 133 0.56 -13.31 -4.01
C GLY A 133 0.51 -13.74 -2.54
N VAL A 134 -0.68 -14.02 -2.00
CA VAL A 134 -0.84 -14.48 -0.61
C VAL A 134 -0.16 -15.84 -0.36
N THR A 135 -0.22 -16.75 -1.32
CA THR A 135 0.43 -18.08 -1.18
C THR A 135 1.96 -17.92 -1.15
N THR A 136 2.51 -17.08 -2.02
CA THR A 136 3.96 -16.80 -2.06
C THR A 136 4.43 -16.13 -0.76
N LEU A 137 3.67 -15.17 -0.21
CA LEU A 137 3.97 -14.56 1.08
C LEU A 137 4.00 -15.57 2.23
N SER A 138 3.12 -16.57 2.22
CA SER A 138 3.11 -17.61 3.26
C SER A 138 4.40 -18.43 3.27
N THR A 139 4.99 -18.69 2.10
CA THR A 139 6.30 -19.37 1.99
C THR A 139 7.41 -18.52 2.60
N ILE A 140 7.43 -17.21 2.30
CA ILE A 140 8.44 -16.29 2.83
C ILE A 140 8.34 -16.18 4.34
N PHE A 141 7.14 -16.09 4.90
CA PHE A 141 6.96 -16.07 6.35
C PHE A 141 7.48 -17.37 7.00
N ALA A 142 7.30 -18.51 6.34
CA ALA A 142 7.85 -19.79 6.81
C ALA A 142 9.38 -19.78 6.74
N ASP A 143 9.98 -19.27 5.67
CA ASP A 143 11.43 -19.18 5.51
C ASP A 143 12.04 -18.25 6.56
N ILE A 144 11.46 -17.06 6.78
CA ILE A 144 11.93 -16.13 7.83
C ILE A 144 11.83 -16.78 9.22
N LYS A 145 10.75 -17.53 9.49
CA LYS A 145 10.62 -18.26 10.77
C LYS A 145 11.70 -19.32 10.93
N ASN A 146 11.98 -20.10 9.88
CA ASN A 146 12.95 -21.18 9.91
C ASN A 146 14.38 -20.65 10.01
N ASP A 147 14.71 -19.61 9.24
CA ASP A 147 16.09 -19.12 9.11
C ASP A 147 16.47 -18.11 10.20
N LEU A 148 15.50 -17.30 10.67
CA LEU A 148 15.74 -16.20 11.59
C LEU A 148 15.05 -16.38 12.95
N GLY A 149 14.25 -17.42 13.13
CA GLY A 149 13.51 -17.69 14.36
C GLY A 149 12.39 -16.67 14.67
N LYS A 150 12.11 -15.72 13.74
CA LYS A 150 11.09 -14.70 13.92
C LYS A 150 9.76 -15.17 13.32
N GLU A 151 8.73 -15.32 14.15
CA GLU A 151 7.39 -15.61 13.68
C GLU A 151 6.73 -14.33 13.15
N ILE A 152 6.46 -14.30 11.85
CA ILE A 152 5.76 -13.21 11.17
C ILE A 152 4.41 -13.71 10.72
N ARG A 153 3.35 -12.98 11.07
CA ARG A 153 2.00 -13.24 10.59
C ARG A 153 1.42 -11.93 10.05
N PRO A 154 0.68 -11.99 8.95
CA PRO A 154 0.00 -10.80 8.47
C PRO A 154 -1.18 -10.47 9.38
N ASP A 155 -1.23 -9.22 9.85
CA ASP A 155 -2.31 -8.72 10.73
C ASP A 155 -3.49 -8.21 9.93
N MET A 156 -3.24 -7.67 8.74
CA MET A 156 -4.26 -7.02 7.91
C MET A 156 -3.99 -7.23 6.42
N ALA A 157 -5.08 -7.36 5.64
CA ALA A 157 -5.04 -7.19 4.19
C ALA A 157 -5.82 -5.96 3.77
N ILE A 158 -5.24 -5.18 2.84
CA ILE A 158 -5.91 -4.06 2.18
C ILE A 158 -6.05 -4.41 0.70
N VAL A 159 -7.29 -4.60 0.26
CA VAL A 159 -7.59 -4.84 -1.15
C VAL A 159 -7.92 -3.51 -1.80
N SER A 160 -6.99 -3.00 -2.60
CA SER A 160 -7.09 -1.71 -3.28
C SER A 160 -7.85 -1.79 -4.61
N ARG A 161 -8.30 -0.63 -5.11
CA ARG A 161 -8.99 -0.48 -6.40
C ARG A 161 -10.25 -1.34 -6.52
N TRP A 162 -10.91 -1.59 -5.41
CA TRP A 162 -12.11 -2.43 -5.37
C TRP A 162 -13.23 -1.83 -6.22
N GLY A 163 -13.77 -2.63 -7.15
CA GLY A 163 -14.86 -2.22 -8.03
C GLY A 163 -14.45 -1.31 -9.20
N GLU A 164 -13.17 -1.22 -9.55
CA GLU A 164 -12.71 -0.41 -10.70
C GLU A 164 -13.36 -0.86 -12.02
N GLY A 165 -13.49 -2.17 -12.26
CA GLY A 165 -14.14 -2.72 -13.46
C GLY A 165 -15.66 -2.55 -13.52
N SER A 166 -16.31 -2.37 -12.36
CA SER A 166 -17.78 -2.26 -12.27
C SER A 166 -18.32 -0.88 -12.64
N ARG A 167 -17.46 0.13 -12.86
CA ARG A 167 -17.85 1.54 -13.03
C ARG A 167 -17.89 2.04 -14.47
N GLN A 168 -17.56 1.24 -15.47
CA GLN A 168 -17.75 1.66 -16.88
C GLN A 168 -19.22 1.86 -17.29
N GLY A 169 -20.17 1.63 -16.38
CA GLY A 169 -21.61 1.81 -16.63
C GLY A 169 -22.36 2.67 -15.61
N CYS A 170 -21.69 3.29 -14.63
CA CYS A 170 -22.38 4.04 -13.58
C CYS A 170 -21.84 5.48 -13.40
N GLU A 171 -21.75 6.21 -14.52
CA GLU A 171 -21.72 7.67 -14.51
C GLU A 171 -23.09 8.22 -14.87
N THR A 172 -24.13 7.85 -14.13
CA THR A 172 -25.34 8.65 -13.98
C THR A 172 -26.11 8.17 -12.75
N GLU A 173 -25.67 8.53 -11.53
CA GLU A 173 -26.67 8.89 -10.53
C GLU A 173 -27.23 10.27 -10.96
N GLU A 174 -27.93 10.30 -12.07
CA GLU A 174 -28.85 11.37 -12.35
C GLU A 174 -29.87 11.44 -11.20
N ARG A 175 -29.92 12.61 -10.58
CA ARG A 175 -31.13 13.05 -9.87
C ARG A 175 -32.28 12.67 -10.74
N THR A 176 -32.97 11.57 -10.42
CA THR A 176 -34.16 11.15 -11.12
C THR A 176 -35.23 12.18 -10.83
N ASP A 177 -35.26 13.22 -11.64
CA ASP A 177 -36.27 14.27 -11.60
C ASP A 177 -37.65 13.63 -11.83
N LEU A 178 -38.64 14.18 -11.18
CA LEU A 178 -40.03 13.72 -11.25
C LEU A 178 -40.52 13.52 -12.72
N PHE A 179 -39.95 14.30 -13.65
CA PHE A 179 -40.19 14.20 -15.09
C PHE A 179 -39.73 12.88 -15.71
N THR A 180 -38.57 12.37 -15.32
CA THR A 180 -38.04 11.10 -15.81
C THR A 180 -38.86 9.91 -15.32
N ARG A 181 -39.40 9.97 -14.10
CA ARG A 181 -40.30 8.96 -13.55
C ARG A 181 -41.64 8.94 -14.29
N ILE A 182 -42.21 10.09 -14.66
CA ILE A 182 -43.47 10.20 -15.42
C ILE A 182 -43.27 9.72 -16.86
N PHE A 183 -42.11 10.01 -17.47
CA PHE A 183 -41.78 9.55 -18.81
C PHE A 183 -41.70 8.03 -18.92
N HIS A 184 -41.13 7.37 -17.90
CA HIS A 184 -41.05 5.90 -17.83
C HIS A 184 -42.39 5.19 -17.60
N ILE A 185 -43.41 5.89 -17.10
CA ILE A 185 -44.78 5.34 -16.95
C ILE A 185 -45.46 5.21 -18.32
N PHE A 186 -45.16 6.09 -19.28
CA PHE A 186 -45.81 6.14 -20.59
C PHE A 186 -45.01 5.53 -21.74
N HIS A 187 -43.72 5.25 -21.54
CA HIS A 187 -42.85 4.64 -22.54
C HIS A 187 -42.19 3.40 -21.95
N LYS A 188 -42.54 2.23 -22.45
CA LYS A 188 -41.86 0.99 -22.11
C LYS A 188 -40.38 1.17 -22.49
N PRO A 189 -39.41 0.99 -21.54
CA PRO A 189 -38.00 1.10 -21.89
C PRO A 189 -37.69 0.13 -23.04
N PRO A 190 -36.85 0.50 -24.00
CA PRO A 190 -36.45 -0.40 -25.07
C PRO A 190 -35.89 -1.70 -24.47
N GLU A 191 -36.19 -2.82 -25.09
CA GLU A 191 -35.62 -4.10 -24.66
C GLU A 191 -34.08 -4.01 -24.76
N PRO A 192 -33.33 -4.44 -23.73
CA PRO A 192 -31.88 -4.34 -23.74
C PRO A 192 -31.33 -5.10 -24.95
N SER A 193 -30.38 -4.51 -25.65
CA SER A 193 -29.72 -5.13 -26.79
C SER A 193 -29.00 -6.40 -26.36
N VAL A 194 -28.79 -7.34 -27.29
CA VAL A 194 -28.03 -8.57 -27.01
C VAL A 194 -26.64 -8.25 -26.40
N LYS A 195 -26.02 -7.15 -26.79
CA LYS A 195 -24.76 -6.66 -26.27
C LYS A 195 -24.88 -6.24 -24.80
N GLU A 196 -25.89 -5.46 -24.45
CA GLU A 196 -26.14 -5.02 -23.07
C GLU A 196 -26.43 -6.20 -22.13
N ILE A 197 -27.14 -7.22 -22.60
CA ILE A 197 -27.40 -8.45 -21.85
C ILE A 197 -26.09 -9.22 -21.65
N GLN A 198 -25.22 -9.26 -22.63
CA GLN A 198 -23.95 -9.96 -22.59
C GLN A 198 -22.97 -9.26 -21.64
N ASP A 199 -22.87 -7.93 -21.75
CA ASP A 199 -22.04 -7.09 -20.87
C ASP A 199 -22.51 -7.20 -19.40
N ALA A 200 -23.81 -7.19 -19.16
CA ALA A 200 -24.36 -7.38 -17.80
C ALA A 200 -24.07 -8.77 -17.22
N LYS A 201 -24.08 -9.83 -18.05
CA LYS A 201 -23.71 -11.19 -17.61
C LYS A 201 -22.22 -11.30 -17.30
N GLU A 202 -21.36 -10.67 -18.08
CA GLU A 202 -19.92 -10.64 -17.83
C GLU A 202 -19.59 -9.87 -16.57
N GLN A 203 -20.19 -8.70 -16.36
CA GLN A 203 -20.04 -7.91 -15.14
C GLN A 203 -20.50 -8.69 -13.90
N LYS A 204 -21.64 -9.38 -13.97
CA LYS A 204 -22.11 -10.22 -12.87
C LYS A 204 -21.13 -11.34 -12.54
N LYS A 205 -20.60 -12.01 -13.55
CA LYS A 205 -19.61 -13.09 -13.37
C LYS A 205 -18.30 -12.58 -12.77
N GLU A 206 -17.86 -11.40 -13.17
CA GLU A 206 -16.68 -10.76 -12.62
C GLU A 206 -16.89 -10.36 -11.16
N GLN A 207 -18.05 -9.79 -10.83
CA GLN A 207 -18.41 -9.46 -9.46
C GLN A 207 -18.48 -10.71 -8.56
N GLU A 208 -19.04 -11.81 -9.05
CA GLU A 208 -19.05 -13.10 -8.32
C GLU A 208 -17.62 -13.61 -8.06
N ARG A 209 -16.72 -13.50 -9.03
CA ARG A 209 -15.29 -13.86 -8.88
C ARG A 209 -14.59 -12.99 -7.83
N LEU A 210 -14.80 -11.68 -7.88
CA LEU A 210 -14.22 -10.74 -6.90
C LEU A 210 -14.70 -11.07 -5.48
N LEU A 211 -15.99 -11.33 -5.30
CA LEU A 211 -16.54 -11.69 -3.99
C LEU A 211 -16.00 -13.04 -3.48
N ALA A 212 -15.83 -14.02 -4.36
CA ALA A 212 -15.21 -15.30 -4.00
C ALA A 212 -13.74 -15.13 -3.58
N THR A 213 -12.98 -14.32 -4.32
CA THR A 213 -11.59 -13.98 -3.98
C THR A 213 -11.50 -13.28 -2.61
N LEU A 214 -12.39 -12.33 -2.35
CA LEU A 214 -12.45 -11.63 -1.06
C LEU A 214 -12.79 -12.60 0.09
N ALA A 215 -13.68 -13.56 -0.14
CA ALA A 215 -14.01 -14.56 0.85
C ALA A 215 -12.80 -15.44 1.22
N GLU A 216 -11.97 -15.81 0.23
CA GLU A 216 -10.74 -16.56 0.48
C GLU A 216 -9.68 -15.73 1.21
N ILE A 217 -9.54 -14.44 0.88
CA ILE A 217 -8.64 -13.52 1.60
C ILE A 217 -9.09 -13.41 3.07
N ARG A 218 -10.38 -13.23 3.33
CA ARG A 218 -10.94 -13.12 4.69
C ARG A 218 -10.69 -14.35 5.58
N LYS A 219 -10.46 -15.51 4.99
CA LYS A 219 -10.08 -16.72 5.77
C LYS A 219 -8.63 -16.71 6.25
N ARG A 220 -7.77 -15.91 5.60
CA ARG A 220 -6.32 -15.92 5.81
C ARG A 220 -5.81 -14.75 6.63
N PHE A 221 -6.59 -13.68 6.76
CA PHE A 221 -6.20 -12.47 7.45
C PHE A 221 -7.18 -12.12 8.57
N PRO A 222 -6.70 -11.71 9.75
CA PRO A 222 -7.55 -11.29 10.87
C PRO A 222 -8.43 -10.10 10.52
N SER A 223 -7.89 -9.15 9.75
CA SER A 223 -8.61 -7.94 9.30
C SER A 223 -8.46 -7.76 7.79
N VAL A 224 -9.56 -7.44 7.10
CA VAL A 224 -9.55 -7.20 5.64
C VAL A 224 -10.35 -5.95 5.32
N TYR A 225 -9.71 -4.98 4.68
CA TYR A 225 -10.33 -3.75 4.20
C TYR A 225 -10.34 -3.71 2.68
N THR A 226 -11.43 -3.26 2.09
CA THR A 226 -11.54 -3.00 0.65
C THR A 226 -11.56 -1.50 0.42
N VAL A 227 -10.54 -0.97 -0.26
CA VAL A 227 -10.47 0.44 -0.63
C VAL A 227 -11.06 0.59 -2.03
N PRO A 228 -12.19 1.30 -2.17
CA PRO A 228 -12.82 1.47 -3.46
C PRO A 228 -11.92 2.28 -4.40
N TYR A 229 -12.04 2.03 -5.70
CA TYR A 229 -11.43 2.90 -6.69
C TYR A 229 -11.94 4.34 -6.50
N SER A 230 -11.02 5.29 -6.45
CA SER A 230 -11.36 6.70 -6.27
C SER A 230 -10.38 7.57 -7.07
N PRO A 231 -10.86 8.38 -8.04
CA PRO A 231 -10.02 9.35 -8.74
C PRO A 231 -9.31 10.34 -7.81
N ALA A 232 -9.90 10.61 -6.64
CA ALA A 232 -9.30 11.49 -5.64
C ALA A 232 -7.94 10.97 -5.12
N VAL A 233 -7.73 9.65 -5.08
CA VAL A 233 -6.42 9.06 -4.70
C VAL A 233 -5.36 9.43 -5.71
N TYR A 234 -5.66 9.32 -7.00
CA TYR A 234 -4.72 9.68 -8.07
C TYR A 234 -4.38 11.18 -8.06
N GLU A 235 -5.38 12.05 -7.85
CA GLU A 235 -5.16 13.49 -7.76
C GLU A 235 -4.37 13.87 -6.50
N ALA A 236 -4.59 13.18 -5.39
CA ALA A 236 -3.80 13.36 -4.16
C ALA A 236 -2.32 13.01 -4.39
N GLN A 237 -2.05 11.86 -5.03
CA GLN A 237 -0.69 11.42 -5.37
C GLN A 237 0.02 12.43 -6.27
N LYS A 238 -0.64 12.93 -7.33
CA LYS A 238 -0.06 13.97 -8.20
C LYS A 238 0.35 15.25 -7.46
N ARG A 239 -0.32 15.56 -6.36
CA ARG A 239 -0.04 16.73 -5.52
C ARG A 239 0.93 16.44 -4.39
N GLY A 240 1.46 15.23 -4.29
CA GLY A 240 2.32 14.81 -3.18
C GLY A 240 1.64 14.93 -1.83
N MET A 241 0.33 14.62 -1.77
CA MET A 241 -0.50 14.82 -0.58
C MET A 241 -1.25 13.53 -0.21
N PRO A 242 -1.25 13.09 1.05
CA PRO A 242 -2.06 11.95 1.49
C PRO A 242 -3.56 12.20 1.27
N ILE A 243 -4.30 11.16 0.93
CA ILE A 243 -5.77 11.23 0.73
C ILE A 243 -6.50 11.77 1.96
N SER A 244 -5.99 11.50 3.16
CA SER A 244 -6.52 12.01 4.43
C SER A 244 -6.45 13.53 4.57
N HIS A 245 -5.56 14.19 3.81
CA HIS A 245 -5.43 15.66 3.77
C HIS A 245 -6.11 16.25 2.54
N PHE A 246 -6.07 15.53 1.41
CA PHE A 246 -6.61 16.00 0.14
C PHE A 246 -8.12 15.86 0.05
N ALA A 247 -8.66 14.69 0.39
CA ALA A 247 -10.09 14.39 0.31
C ALA A 247 -10.49 13.37 1.41
N PRO A 248 -10.50 13.76 2.68
CA PRO A 248 -10.76 12.86 3.82
C PRO A 248 -12.15 12.22 3.77
N ASP A 249 -13.14 12.92 3.20
CA ASP A 249 -14.53 12.46 3.12
C ASP A 249 -14.82 11.66 1.85
N SER A 250 -13.83 11.45 0.97
CA SER A 250 -13.98 10.57 -0.19
C SER A 250 -14.17 9.11 0.26
N SER A 251 -14.75 8.29 -0.61
CA SER A 251 -14.95 6.86 -0.32
C SER A 251 -13.67 6.14 0.09
N ALA A 252 -12.52 6.47 -0.52
CA ALA A 252 -11.22 5.96 -0.13
C ALA A 252 -10.73 6.57 1.20
N GLY A 253 -10.89 7.89 1.40
CA GLY A 253 -10.47 8.60 2.61
C GLY A 253 -11.13 8.03 3.87
N VAL A 254 -12.43 7.76 3.82
CA VAL A 254 -13.19 7.13 4.92
C VAL A 254 -12.64 5.74 5.26
N VAL A 255 -12.32 4.91 4.25
CA VAL A 255 -11.75 3.58 4.49
C VAL A 255 -10.34 3.69 5.08
N TYR A 256 -9.47 4.56 4.56
CA TYR A 256 -8.14 4.77 5.14
C TYR A 256 -8.19 5.27 6.58
N LYS A 257 -9.18 6.08 6.94
CA LYS A 257 -9.42 6.46 8.34
C LYS A 257 -9.76 5.25 9.20
N ALA A 258 -10.65 4.37 8.74
CA ALA A 258 -11.00 3.15 9.47
C ALA A 258 -9.79 2.21 9.63
N ILE A 259 -8.92 2.10 8.61
CA ILE A 259 -7.66 1.36 8.68
C ILE A 259 -6.74 1.97 9.75
N ALA A 260 -6.60 3.30 9.78
CA ALA A 260 -5.79 3.97 10.78
C ALA A 260 -6.32 3.76 12.20
N ASP A 261 -7.65 3.79 12.39
CA ASP A 261 -8.30 3.51 13.68
C ASP A 261 -8.05 2.05 14.13
N GLU A 262 -7.94 1.10 13.21
CA GLU A 262 -7.59 -0.30 13.53
C GLU A 262 -6.12 -0.43 13.92
N VAL A 263 -5.20 0.16 13.13
CA VAL A 263 -3.76 0.15 13.42
C VAL A 263 -3.47 0.76 14.80
N MET A 264 -4.22 1.79 15.22
CA MET A 264 -4.05 2.39 16.54
C MET A 264 -4.40 1.47 17.72
N LYS A 265 -5.02 0.33 17.48
CA LYS A 265 -5.31 -0.68 18.51
C LYS A 265 -4.19 -1.69 18.70
N TRP A 266 -3.19 -1.70 17.83
CA TRP A 266 -2.07 -2.65 17.85
C TRP A 266 -0.96 -2.25 18.85
N THR A 267 -1.11 -1.14 19.53
CA THR A 267 -0.15 -0.60 20.54
C THR A 267 -0.51 -1.04 21.96
#